data_dbaef62f780f4fadcd4110b12f31eeb3
#
_entry.id   dbaef62f780f4fadcd4110b12f31eeb3
#
_cell.length_a   1.000
_cell.length_b   1.000
_cell.length_c   1.000
_cell.angle_alpha   90.00
_cell.angle_beta   90.00
_cell.angle_gamma   90.00
#
_symmetry.space_group_name_H-M   'P 1'
#
loop_
_entity.id
_entity.type
_entity.pdbx_description
1 polymer ?
#
loop_
_entity_poly.entity_id
_entity_poly.type
_entity_poly.pdbx_seq_one_letter_code
_entity_poly.pdbx_strand_id
1 'polypeptide(L)'
;MNFISATNASASLSDRGIATMALPLNWGVDDKVFTVTVADFQKNSKTIFGYSFDAEELKPVREIFKNAIKLHCFRLNGGGKQAECTFAKAKYTGTRGNDIAIVIEKNVDEQSKFDVKTVFDNKTVDIQTVAKASELVDNDFVTFISSAELIVTAKTALTGGTNGTADGESHQKYLDKIERYSFNAMGVTTEDDSTKELYISFCKRLRDEVGKKFQLVVYNKKADYEGVVNLLNDVTDGATKADLVYWVTGLIAGVAVNKSCTNTKYDGEYTVNVDYTQAQLEQAIKDGEFTLQQNDDNICVLSDINSLVTTTDTKGNDFKSNQTIRVLDQIANDIAVMFNTRYLGIIPNDRGGRNSLWKDIVTVSY
;
A
#
# COMPACT_ATOMS: atom_id res chain seq x y z
N MET A 1 -42.95 19.36 -25.47
CA MET A 1 -41.59 19.28 -24.91
C MET A 1 -41.67 18.38 -23.70
N ASN A 2 -41.20 17.13 -23.82
CA ASN A 2 -41.23 16.19 -22.69
C ASN A 2 -39.95 16.37 -21.85
N PHE A 3 -40.09 16.90 -20.66
CA PHE A 3 -39.02 16.90 -19.68
C PHE A 3 -38.91 15.50 -19.05
N ILE A 4 -37.90 14.78 -19.41
CA ILE A 4 -37.55 13.53 -18.73
C ILE A 4 -36.83 13.94 -17.45
N SER A 5 -37.40 13.64 -16.28
CA SER A 5 -36.69 13.78 -15.02
C SER A 5 -35.46 12.85 -15.07
N ALA A 6 -34.25 13.40 -14.92
CA ALA A 6 -33.07 12.60 -14.74
C ALA A 6 -33.31 11.66 -13.55
N THR A 7 -33.18 10.35 -13.78
CA THR A 7 -33.13 9.37 -12.70
C THR A 7 -32.04 9.79 -11.75
N ASN A 8 -32.37 9.92 -10.46
CA ASN A 8 -31.37 10.19 -9.40
C ASN A 8 -30.28 9.12 -9.47
N ALA A 9 -29.16 9.44 -10.11
CA ALA A 9 -27.96 8.63 -9.95
C ALA A 9 -27.61 8.66 -8.46
N SER A 10 -27.54 7.49 -7.83
CA SER A 10 -27.11 7.38 -6.43
C SER A 10 -25.76 8.09 -6.25
N ALA A 11 -25.57 8.80 -5.14
CA ALA A 11 -24.30 9.45 -4.85
C ALA A 11 -23.21 8.38 -4.84
N SER A 12 -22.15 8.58 -5.63
CA SER A 12 -20.94 7.79 -5.48
C SER A 12 -20.29 8.20 -4.17
N LEU A 13 -20.18 7.27 -3.23
CA LEU A 13 -19.47 7.47 -1.98
C LEU A 13 -17.98 7.17 -2.18
N SER A 14 -17.14 7.65 -1.27
CA SER A 14 -15.72 7.36 -1.30
C SER A 14 -15.44 5.87 -0.98
N ASP A 15 -14.54 5.26 -1.74
CA ASP A 15 -14.10 3.88 -1.49
C ASP A 15 -13.41 3.77 -0.13
N ARG A 16 -13.60 2.61 0.53
CA ARG A 16 -12.91 2.29 1.79
C ARG A 16 -12.13 0.98 1.68
N GLY A 17 -11.19 0.77 2.61
CA GLY A 17 -10.29 -0.38 2.58
C GLY A 17 -9.02 -0.15 1.77
N ILE A 18 -8.68 1.12 1.50
CA ILE A 18 -7.51 1.50 0.71
C ILE A 18 -6.37 1.89 1.65
N ALA A 19 -5.31 1.10 1.64
CA ALA A 19 -4.05 1.39 2.32
C ALA A 19 -3.02 2.00 1.36
N THR A 20 -2.05 2.74 1.91
CA THR A 20 -0.87 3.16 1.16
C THR A 20 0.40 3.00 1.97
N MET A 21 1.44 2.47 1.34
CA MET A 21 2.77 2.31 1.95
C MET A 21 3.87 2.40 0.91
N ALA A 22 5.00 2.93 1.34
CA ALA A 22 6.26 2.82 0.61
C ALA A 22 7.07 1.64 1.15
N LEU A 23 7.51 0.75 0.26
CA LEU A 23 8.16 -0.52 0.60
C LEU A 23 9.55 -0.63 -0.05
N PRO A 24 10.55 -1.16 0.65
CA PRO A 24 11.79 -1.58 0.03
C PRO A 24 11.54 -2.88 -0.75
N LEU A 25 11.63 -2.83 -2.08
CA LEU A 25 11.34 -3.96 -2.96
C LEU A 25 12.55 -4.32 -3.82
N ASN A 26 12.78 -5.62 -4.03
CA ASN A 26 13.89 -6.11 -4.87
C ASN A 26 13.51 -6.20 -6.36
N TRP A 27 12.28 -5.85 -6.72
CA TRP A 27 11.69 -5.92 -8.04
C TRP A 27 10.49 -4.99 -8.15
N GLY A 28 10.11 -4.62 -9.37
CA GLY A 28 8.88 -3.89 -9.63
C GLY A 28 9.11 -2.47 -10.15
N VAL A 29 8.02 -1.77 -10.33
CA VAL A 29 8.00 -0.43 -10.96
C VAL A 29 8.77 0.58 -10.12
N ASP A 30 9.67 1.33 -10.77
CA ASP A 30 10.42 2.41 -10.14
C ASP A 30 9.71 3.76 -10.30
N ASP A 31 9.91 4.62 -9.32
CA ASP A 31 9.53 6.04 -9.33
C ASP A 31 8.07 6.33 -9.67
N LYS A 32 7.17 5.38 -9.38
CA LYS A 32 5.72 5.53 -9.58
C LYS A 32 4.96 4.86 -8.46
N VAL A 33 3.82 5.45 -8.10
CA VAL A 33 2.82 4.75 -7.29
C VAL A 33 2.08 3.76 -8.20
N PHE A 34 2.00 2.52 -7.77
CA PHE A 34 1.22 1.47 -8.43
C PHE A 34 0.20 0.90 -7.46
N THR A 35 -0.91 0.45 -8.01
CA THR A 35 -2.03 -0.04 -7.21
C THR A 35 -2.14 -1.55 -7.35
N VAL A 36 -2.33 -2.22 -6.23
CA VAL A 36 -2.49 -3.68 -6.15
C VAL A 36 -3.78 -3.96 -5.40
N THR A 37 -4.63 -4.84 -5.94
CA THR A 37 -5.79 -5.39 -5.24
C THR A 37 -5.44 -6.74 -4.63
N VAL A 38 -6.26 -7.24 -3.69
CA VAL A 38 -6.09 -8.59 -3.13
C VAL A 38 -6.04 -9.65 -4.23
N ALA A 39 -6.90 -9.54 -5.26
CA ALA A 39 -6.94 -10.48 -6.37
C ALA A 39 -5.67 -10.42 -7.24
N ASP A 40 -5.15 -9.22 -7.52
CA ASP A 40 -3.88 -9.05 -8.23
C ASP A 40 -2.72 -9.64 -7.45
N PHE A 41 -2.69 -9.39 -6.13
CA PHE A 41 -1.66 -9.91 -5.25
C PHE A 41 -1.64 -11.45 -5.24
N GLN A 42 -2.80 -12.08 -5.13
CA GLN A 42 -2.90 -13.55 -5.14
C GLN A 42 -2.49 -14.19 -6.48
N LYS A 43 -2.84 -13.56 -7.61
CA LYS A 43 -2.61 -14.13 -8.94
C LYS A 43 -1.28 -13.73 -9.56
N ASN A 44 -0.87 -12.48 -9.38
CA ASN A 44 0.19 -11.82 -10.14
C ASN A 44 1.37 -11.37 -9.26
N SER A 45 1.48 -11.86 -8.02
CA SER A 45 2.53 -11.43 -7.09
C SER A 45 3.93 -11.58 -7.68
N LYS A 46 4.20 -12.64 -8.43
CA LYS A 46 5.50 -12.88 -9.07
C LYS A 46 5.84 -11.82 -10.13
N THR A 47 4.87 -11.42 -10.92
CA THR A 47 5.04 -10.37 -11.94
C THR A 47 5.22 -9.00 -11.29
N ILE A 48 4.44 -8.70 -10.23
CA ILE A 48 4.40 -7.38 -9.59
C ILE A 48 5.61 -7.18 -8.66
N PHE A 49 5.91 -8.16 -7.81
CA PHE A 49 6.90 -8.07 -6.72
C PHE A 49 8.13 -8.95 -6.92
N GLY A 50 8.15 -9.81 -7.94
CA GLY A 50 9.24 -10.75 -8.22
C GLY A 50 9.21 -12.03 -7.39
N TYR A 51 8.23 -12.23 -6.52
CA TYR A 51 8.13 -13.36 -5.60
C TYR A 51 6.75 -14.01 -5.69
N SER A 52 6.66 -15.30 -5.37
CA SER A 52 5.36 -15.97 -5.23
C SER A 52 4.61 -15.43 -4.00
N PHE A 53 3.29 -15.54 -4.01
CA PHE A 53 2.41 -15.02 -2.96
C PHE A 53 2.80 -15.46 -1.55
N ASP A 54 3.27 -16.70 -1.40
CA ASP A 54 3.65 -17.35 -0.14
C ASP A 54 5.12 -17.10 0.27
N ALA A 55 5.90 -16.35 -0.53
CA ALA A 55 7.28 -16.05 -0.22
C ALA A 55 7.40 -15.18 1.06
N GLU A 56 8.48 -15.39 1.84
CA GLU A 56 8.72 -14.66 3.09
C GLU A 56 8.88 -13.15 2.84
N GLU A 57 9.49 -12.77 1.73
CA GLU A 57 9.68 -11.37 1.34
C GLU A 57 8.36 -10.61 1.11
N LEU A 58 7.24 -11.34 0.91
CA LEU A 58 5.91 -10.77 0.75
C LEU A 58 5.06 -10.83 2.01
N LYS A 59 5.60 -11.31 3.14
CA LYS A 59 4.95 -11.25 4.46
C LYS A 59 4.41 -9.85 4.79
N PRO A 60 5.16 -8.74 4.61
CA PRO A 60 4.65 -7.38 4.81
C PRO A 60 3.38 -7.07 4.01
N VAL A 61 3.34 -7.48 2.75
CA VAL A 61 2.18 -7.23 1.87
C VAL A 61 0.99 -8.11 2.28
N ARG A 62 1.23 -9.37 2.68
CA ARG A 62 0.18 -10.24 3.23
C ARG A 62 -0.44 -9.67 4.50
N GLU A 63 0.37 -9.10 5.40
CA GLU A 63 -0.09 -8.44 6.62
C GLU A 63 -1.08 -7.29 6.32
N ILE A 64 -0.75 -6.43 5.35
CA ILE A 64 -1.65 -5.35 4.92
C ILE A 64 -2.98 -5.94 4.40
N PHE A 65 -2.90 -6.96 3.55
CA PHE A 65 -4.08 -7.55 2.91
C PHE A 65 -4.88 -8.49 3.80
N LYS A 66 -4.50 -8.72 5.06
CA LYS A 66 -5.40 -9.33 6.06
C LYS A 66 -6.69 -8.52 6.21
N ASN A 67 -6.60 -7.21 6.10
CA ASN A 67 -7.73 -6.31 6.35
C ASN A 67 -8.00 -5.30 5.21
N ALA A 68 -6.99 -4.88 4.46
CA ALA A 68 -7.14 -3.96 3.33
C ALA A 68 -7.62 -4.70 2.07
N ILE A 69 -8.33 -4.00 1.18
CA ILE A 69 -8.76 -4.52 -0.13
C ILE A 69 -7.91 -4.01 -1.29
N LYS A 70 -7.23 -2.88 -1.10
CA LYS A 70 -6.41 -2.20 -2.10
C LYS A 70 -5.20 -1.57 -1.44
N LEU A 71 -4.04 -1.66 -2.08
CA LEU A 71 -2.79 -1.05 -1.66
C LEU A 71 -2.26 -0.14 -2.77
N HIS A 72 -2.05 1.13 -2.46
CA HIS A 72 -1.21 2.02 -3.25
C HIS A 72 0.22 1.87 -2.75
N CYS A 73 1.05 1.25 -3.56
CA CYS A 73 2.43 0.92 -3.22
C CYS A 73 3.41 1.83 -3.96
N PHE A 74 4.51 2.17 -3.31
CA PHE A 74 5.65 2.85 -3.91
C PHE A 74 6.94 2.11 -3.54
N ARG A 75 7.86 1.95 -4.49
CA ARG A 75 9.14 1.32 -4.25
C ARG A 75 10.16 2.34 -3.73
N LEU A 76 10.56 2.22 -2.45
CA LEU A 76 11.52 3.16 -1.82
C LEU A 76 12.93 3.07 -2.40
N ASN A 77 13.41 1.85 -2.63
CA ASN A 77 14.76 1.57 -3.12
C ASN A 77 14.81 1.39 -4.65
N GLY A 78 14.01 2.17 -5.38
CA GLY A 78 14.07 2.26 -6.83
C GLY A 78 15.35 2.93 -7.34
N GLY A 79 15.51 3.02 -8.68
CA GLY A 79 16.64 3.70 -9.31
C GLY A 79 17.95 2.90 -9.31
N GLY A 80 17.91 1.61 -9.03
CA GLY A 80 19.06 0.70 -9.20
C GLY A 80 19.32 0.35 -10.65
N LYS A 81 20.04 -0.76 -10.89
CA LYS A 81 20.34 -1.27 -12.24
C LYS A 81 19.49 -2.47 -12.58
N GLN A 82 19.16 -2.61 -13.87
CA GLN A 82 18.59 -3.83 -14.41
C GLN A 82 19.67 -4.90 -14.55
N ALA A 83 19.34 -6.15 -14.22
CA ALA A 83 20.17 -7.29 -14.58
C ALA A 83 20.09 -7.53 -16.10
N GLU A 84 21.19 -7.92 -16.72
CA GLU A 84 21.25 -8.18 -18.15
C GLU A 84 22.14 -9.37 -18.49
N CYS A 85 21.90 -9.95 -19.67
CA CYS A 85 22.78 -10.90 -20.32
C CYS A 85 22.84 -10.62 -21.82
N THR A 86 23.54 -11.44 -22.60
CA THR A 86 23.68 -11.28 -24.07
C THR A 86 22.33 -11.27 -24.79
N PHE A 87 21.30 -11.94 -24.24
CA PHE A 87 20.01 -12.16 -24.91
C PHE A 87 18.87 -11.28 -24.42
N ALA A 88 18.94 -10.82 -23.15
CA ALA A 88 17.83 -10.11 -22.52
C ALA A 88 18.29 -9.20 -21.37
N LYS A 89 17.41 -8.22 -21.04
CA LYS A 89 17.50 -7.39 -19.83
C LYS A 89 16.28 -7.65 -18.95
N ALA A 90 16.46 -7.62 -17.64
CA ALA A 90 15.33 -7.67 -16.71
C ALA A 90 14.39 -6.48 -16.94
N LYS A 91 13.07 -6.70 -16.85
CA LYS A 91 12.07 -5.67 -17.08
C LYS A 91 12.18 -4.51 -16.07
N TYR A 92 12.55 -4.83 -14.83
CA TYR A 92 12.70 -3.88 -13.74
C TYR A 92 14.12 -3.91 -13.17
N THR A 93 14.51 -2.82 -12.51
CA THR A 93 15.73 -2.75 -11.72
C THR A 93 15.60 -3.63 -10.47
N GLY A 94 16.71 -3.96 -9.84
CA GLY A 94 16.72 -4.69 -8.59
C GLY A 94 17.48 -5.99 -8.61
N THR A 95 17.82 -6.44 -7.42
CA THR A 95 18.62 -7.67 -7.23
C THR A 95 17.90 -8.92 -7.72
N ARG A 96 16.56 -8.89 -7.71
CA ARG A 96 15.72 -10.00 -8.13
C ARG A 96 15.85 -10.34 -9.62
N GLY A 97 16.27 -9.37 -10.44
CA GLY A 97 16.59 -9.62 -11.85
C GLY A 97 17.71 -10.62 -12.07
N ASN A 98 18.63 -10.77 -11.10
CA ASN A 98 19.73 -11.72 -11.18
C ASN A 98 19.29 -13.19 -11.06
N ASP A 99 18.06 -13.46 -10.60
CA ASP A 99 17.49 -14.80 -10.49
C ASP A 99 16.80 -15.26 -11.78
N ILE A 100 16.81 -14.40 -12.82
CA ILE A 100 16.29 -14.70 -14.15
C ILE A 100 17.41 -15.28 -15.01
N ALA A 101 17.07 -16.24 -15.84
CA ALA A 101 17.98 -16.82 -16.82
C ALA A 101 17.26 -17.09 -18.14
N ILE A 102 18.02 -17.06 -19.23
CA ILE A 102 17.58 -17.46 -20.57
C ILE A 102 18.18 -18.82 -20.90
N VAL A 103 17.33 -19.74 -21.37
CA VAL A 103 17.71 -21.07 -21.89
C VAL A 103 17.30 -21.12 -23.36
N ILE A 104 18.20 -21.57 -24.24
CA ILE A 104 17.96 -21.65 -25.68
C ILE A 104 18.27 -23.06 -26.14
N GLU A 105 17.27 -23.71 -26.69
CA GLU A 105 17.37 -25.05 -27.22
C GLU A 105 16.97 -25.07 -28.70
N LYS A 106 17.42 -26.08 -29.47
CA LYS A 106 16.86 -26.30 -30.81
C LYS A 106 15.43 -26.81 -30.65
N ASN A 107 14.52 -26.26 -31.44
CA ASN A 107 13.16 -26.78 -31.49
C ASN A 107 13.19 -28.21 -32.06
N VAL A 108 12.42 -29.11 -31.45
CA VAL A 108 12.43 -30.54 -31.80
C VAL A 108 11.78 -30.81 -33.18
N ASP A 109 10.71 -30.08 -33.46
CA ASP A 109 9.93 -30.25 -34.69
C ASP A 109 10.51 -29.45 -35.86
N GLU A 110 11.01 -28.25 -35.60
CA GLU A 110 11.57 -27.34 -36.60
C GLU A 110 13.01 -26.98 -36.28
N GLN A 111 13.97 -27.78 -36.77
CA GLN A 111 15.42 -27.59 -36.47
C GLN A 111 16.00 -26.24 -36.91
N SER A 112 15.31 -25.47 -37.74
CA SER A 112 15.66 -24.10 -38.13
C SER A 112 15.29 -23.08 -37.08
N LYS A 113 14.49 -23.42 -36.04
CA LYS A 113 14.03 -22.55 -34.97
C LYS A 113 14.66 -22.93 -33.64
N PHE A 114 14.52 -22.01 -32.71
CA PHE A 114 14.97 -22.13 -31.32
C PHE A 114 13.77 -21.98 -30.38
N ASP A 115 13.74 -22.76 -29.31
CA ASP A 115 12.89 -22.56 -28.18
C ASP A 115 13.66 -21.70 -27.17
N VAL A 116 13.24 -20.47 -26.99
CA VAL A 116 13.83 -19.51 -26.05
C VAL A 116 12.95 -19.48 -24.80
N LYS A 117 13.50 -19.95 -23.68
CA LYS A 117 12.80 -20.06 -22.40
C LYS A 117 13.29 -18.97 -21.45
N THR A 118 12.35 -18.23 -20.86
CA THR A 118 12.62 -17.38 -19.71
C THR A 118 12.41 -18.19 -18.45
N VAL A 119 13.43 -18.31 -17.63
CA VAL A 119 13.43 -19.08 -16.38
C VAL A 119 13.58 -18.14 -15.21
N PHE A 120 12.68 -18.22 -14.22
CA PHE A 120 12.72 -17.44 -13.00
C PHE A 120 12.56 -18.36 -11.77
N ASP A 121 13.48 -18.34 -10.82
CA ASP A 121 13.56 -19.30 -9.70
C ASP A 121 13.59 -20.77 -10.17
N ASN A 122 14.36 -21.07 -11.20
CA ASN A 122 14.44 -22.39 -11.82
C ASN A 122 13.10 -22.94 -12.38
N LYS A 123 12.09 -22.08 -12.54
CA LYS A 123 10.82 -22.41 -13.19
C LYS A 123 10.72 -21.67 -14.52
N THR A 124 10.37 -22.35 -15.58
CA THR A 124 10.08 -21.72 -16.87
C THR A 124 8.80 -20.90 -16.75
N VAL A 125 8.89 -19.60 -17.02
CA VAL A 125 7.77 -18.63 -16.94
C VAL A 125 7.27 -18.22 -18.31
N ASP A 126 8.08 -18.39 -19.36
CA ASP A 126 7.71 -18.10 -20.75
C ASP A 126 8.54 -18.96 -21.70
N ILE A 127 7.96 -19.36 -22.84
CA ILE A 127 8.62 -20.10 -23.94
C ILE A 127 8.19 -19.50 -25.26
N GLN A 128 9.13 -19.13 -26.10
CA GLN A 128 8.88 -18.64 -27.45
C GLN A 128 9.70 -19.42 -28.47
N THR A 129 9.05 -19.88 -29.56
CA THR A 129 9.69 -20.59 -30.67
C THR A 129 9.90 -19.65 -31.84
N VAL A 130 11.15 -19.30 -32.14
CA VAL A 130 11.53 -18.28 -33.13
C VAL A 130 12.72 -18.74 -33.97
N ALA A 131 12.86 -18.20 -35.19
CA ALA A 131 14.05 -18.43 -36.01
C ALA A 131 15.21 -17.48 -35.64
N LYS A 132 14.91 -16.27 -35.16
CA LYS A 132 15.91 -15.27 -34.81
C LYS A 132 15.41 -14.37 -33.65
N ALA A 133 16.35 -13.72 -32.94
CA ALA A 133 16.04 -12.92 -31.76
C ALA A 133 15.10 -11.72 -32.05
N SER A 134 15.10 -11.17 -33.27
CA SER A 134 14.22 -10.07 -33.66
C SER A 134 12.73 -10.44 -33.73
N GLU A 135 12.39 -11.74 -33.60
CA GLU A 135 11.02 -12.24 -33.57
C GLU A 135 10.52 -12.45 -32.13
N LEU A 136 11.42 -12.35 -31.12
CA LEU A 136 11.05 -12.45 -29.70
C LEU A 136 10.21 -11.25 -29.28
N VAL A 137 9.19 -11.53 -28.49
CA VAL A 137 8.30 -10.55 -27.89
C VAL A 137 8.63 -10.42 -26.40
N ASP A 138 8.76 -9.19 -25.93
CA ASP A 138 8.98 -8.90 -24.50
C ASP A 138 7.89 -9.54 -23.64
N ASN A 139 8.29 -10.10 -22.52
CA ASN A 139 7.35 -10.72 -21.57
C ASN A 139 7.28 -9.92 -20.24
N ASP A 140 6.62 -10.50 -19.24
CA ASP A 140 6.44 -9.85 -17.95
C ASP A 140 7.74 -9.70 -17.13
N PHE A 141 8.80 -10.39 -17.51
CA PHE A 141 10.04 -10.48 -16.74
C PHE A 141 11.26 -9.91 -17.46
N VAL A 142 11.29 -9.98 -18.78
CA VAL A 142 12.44 -9.53 -19.57
C VAL A 142 12.04 -8.78 -20.83
N THR A 143 12.93 -7.89 -21.25
CA THR A 143 12.98 -7.31 -22.59
C THR A 143 14.10 -7.97 -23.37
N PHE A 144 13.80 -8.52 -24.55
CA PHE A 144 14.78 -9.24 -25.36
C PHE A 144 15.64 -8.30 -26.20
N ILE A 145 16.89 -8.69 -26.42
CA ILE A 145 17.82 -7.96 -27.30
C ILE A 145 17.66 -8.47 -28.73
N SER A 146 16.93 -7.71 -29.54
CA SER A 146 16.54 -8.10 -30.90
C SER A 146 17.72 -8.34 -31.87
N SER A 147 18.90 -7.77 -31.56
CA SER A 147 20.14 -7.93 -32.31
C SER A 147 21.00 -9.11 -31.87
N ALA A 148 20.58 -9.85 -30.84
CA ALA A 148 21.34 -10.98 -30.33
C ALA A 148 21.37 -12.12 -31.34
N GLU A 149 22.49 -12.83 -31.44
CA GLU A 149 22.58 -14.08 -32.16
C GLU A 149 22.13 -15.25 -31.26
N LEU A 150 21.09 -15.97 -31.69
CA LEU A 150 20.59 -17.11 -30.90
C LEU A 150 21.52 -18.30 -31.05
N ILE A 151 22.14 -18.69 -29.94
CA ILE A 151 22.97 -19.90 -29.84
C ILE A 151 22.42 -20.80 -28.73
N VAL A 152 22.51 -22.11 -28.95
CA VAL A 152 22.08 -23.10 -27.94
C VAL A 152 22.87 -22.89 -26.65
N THR A 153 22.14 -22.69 -25.53
CA THR A 153 22.72 -22.51 -24.18
C THR A 153 21.83 -23.17 -23.13
N ALA A 154 22.44 -23.90 -22.22
CA ALA A 154 21.73 -24.59 -21.15
C ALA A 154 21.13 -23.61 -20.13
N LYS A 155 21.86 -22.52 -19.84
CA LYS A 155 21.39 -21.45 -18.93
C LYS A 155 22.34 -20.25 -19.02
N THR A 156 21.80 -19.09 -19.35
CA THR A 156 22.51 -17.81 -19.27
C THR A 156 21.80 -16.91 -18.25
N ALA A 157 22.38 -16.77 -17.07
CA ALA A 157 21.80 -15.93 -16.01
C ALA A 157 21.94 -14.43 -16.37
N LEU A 158 20.94 -13.64 -16.04
CA LEU A 158 21.06 -12.18 -16.01
C LEU A 158 21.89 -11.78 -14.78
N THR A 159 22.71 -10.76 -14.91
CA THR A 159 23.62 -10.30 -13.84
C THR A 159 23.67 -8.77 -13.77
N GLY A 160 24.23 -8.23 -12.68
CA GLY A 160 24.43 -6.79 -12.52
C GLY A 160 23.19 -6.02 -12.04
N GLY A 161 22.08 -6.70 -11.72
CA GLY A 161 20.91 -6.10 -11.11
C GLY A 161 21.20 -5.62 -9.68
N THR A 162 20.85 -4.37 -9.39
CA THR A 162 21.02 -3.76 -8.05
C THR A 162 19.79 -2.96 -7.66
N ASN A 163 19.54 -2.87 -6.35
CA ASN A 163 18.59 -1.92 -5.80
C ASN A 163 19.25 -0.53 -5.71
N GLY A 164 18.42 0.51 -5.71
CA GLY A 164 18.81 1.82 -5.24
C GLY A 164 18.79 1.93 -3.72
N THR A 165 18.92 3.14 -3.20
CA THR A 165 18.89 3.44 -1.76
C THR A 165 17.48 3.82 -1.30
N ALA A 166 17.13 3.42 -0.08
CA ALA A 166 15.94 3.91 0.61
C ALA A 166 16.40 4.95 1.66
N ASP A 167 16.21 6.21 1.38
CA ASP A 167 16.64 7.35 2.19
C ASP A 167 15.53 8.39 2.35
N GLY A 168 15.81 9.50 3.04
CA GLY A 168 14.83 10.59 3.23
C GLY A 168 14.31 11.19 1.93
N GLU A 169 15.13 11.24 0.88
CA GLU A 169 14.70 11.73 -0.43
C GLU A 169 13.69 10.78 -1.10
N SER A 170 13.90 9.48 -0.95
CA SER A 170 12.98 8.44 -1.43
C SER A 170 11.61 8.53 -0.73
N HIS A 171 11.60 8.79 0.58
CA HIS A 171 10.38 9.03 1.35
C HIS A 171 9.68 10.32 0.90
N GLN A 172 10.41 11.41 0.67
CA GLN A 172 9.82 12.65 0.16
C GLN A 172 9.20 12.46 -1.23
N LYS A 173 9.90 11.77 -2.14
CA LYS A 173 9.37 11.42 -3.48
C LYS A 173 8.07 10.63 -3.40
N TYR A 174 8.00 9.68 -2.46
CA TYR A 174 6.75 8.94 -2.23
C TYR A 174 5.63 9.88 -1.81
N LEU A 175 5.85 10.73 -0.81
CA LEU A 175 4.84 11.66 -0.29
C LEU A 175 4.33 12.61 -1.38
N ASP A 176 5.22 13.15 -2.21
CA ASP A 176 4.85 14.02 -3.34
C ASP A 176 3.96 13.30 -4.37
N LYS A 177 4.24 12.02 -4.62
CA LYS A 177 3.50 11.24 -5.62
C LYS A 177 2.17 10.69 -5.11
N ILE A 178 2.11 10.33 -3.82
CA ILE A 178 0.89 9.76 -3.23
C ILE A 178 -0.17 10.82 -2.94
N GLU A 179 0.20 12.07 -2.82
CA GLU A 179 -0.72 13.18 -2.50
C GLU A 179 -1.94 13.23 -3.41
N ARG A 180 -1.82 12.86 -4.67
CA ARG A 180 -2.93 12.85 -5.64
C ARG A 180 -3.90 11.66 -5.52
N TYR A 181 -3.52 10.63 -4.76
CA TYR A 181 -4.34 9.43 -4.57
C TYR A 181 -5.25 9.55 -3.36
N SER A 182 -6.38 8.85 -3.37
CA SER A 182 -7.28 8.74 -2.23
C SER A 182 -7.00 7.42 -1.50
N PHE A 183 -6.88 7.47 -0.17
CA PHE A 183 -6.63 6.31 0.68
C PHE A 183 -7.17 6.57 2.08
N ASN A 184 -7.40 5.51 2.86
CA ASN A 184 -7.96 5.58 4.21
C ASN A 184 -6.88 5.51 5.30
N ALA A 185 -5.81 4.75 5.06
CA ALA A 185 -4.69 4.65 5.98
C ALA A 185 -3.36 4.67 5.25
N MET A 186 -2.37 5.31 5.86
CA MET A 186 -0.97 5.33 5.45
C MET A 186 -0.13 4.71 6.56
N GLY A 187 0.84 3.85 6.23
CA GLY A 187 1.79 3.30 7.19
C GLY A 187 3.23 3.64 6.85
N VAL A 188 4.08 3.72 7.87
CA VAL A 188 5.53 3.84 7.72
C VAL A 188 6.24 3.01 8.77
N THR A 189 7.15 2.14 8.32
CA THR A 189 7.89 1.19 9.18
C THR A 189 9.28 1.66 9.57
N THR A 190 9.64 2.90 9.25
CA THR A 190 10.95 3.46 9.63
C THR A 190 11.09 3.59 11.14
N GLU A 191 12.29 3.37 11.64
CA GLU A 191 12.66 3.68 13.03
C GLU A 191 13.28 5.09 13.16
N ASP A 192 13.64 5.73 12.05
CA ASP A 192 14.19 7.09 12.03
C ASP A 192 13.15 8.13 12.38
N ASP A 193 13.40 8.87 13.46
CA ASP A 193 12.48 9.87 14.00
C ASP A 193 12.25 11.06 13.08
N SER A 194 13.24 11.45 12.30
CA SER A 194 13.12 12.56 11.34
C SER A 194 12.19 12.18 10.17
N THR A 195 12.30 10.96 9.70
CA THR A 195 11.39 10.42 8.68
C THR A 195 9.96 10.27 9.24
N LYS A 196 9.78 9.78 10.47
CA LYS A 196 8.44 9.74 11.11
C LYS A 196 7.82 11.15 11.18
N GLU A 197 8.60 12.16 11.58
CA GLU A 197 8.12 13.54 11.67
C GLU A 197 7.72 14.12 10.31
N LEU A 198 8.45 13.74 9.24
CA LEU A 198 8.09 14.09 7.86
C LEU A 198 6.68 13.58 7.49
N TYR A 199 6.38 12.30 7.81
CA TYR A 199 5.06 11.71 7.56
C TYR A 199 3.97 12.34 8.44
N ILE A 200 4.25 12.63 9.71
CA ILE A 200 3.31 13.31 10.61
C ILE A 200 2.97 14.70 10.09
N SER A 201 3.97 15.48 9.68
CA SER A 201 3.79 16.79 9.08
C SER A 201 2.98 16.73 7.78
N PHE A 202 3.26 15.76 6.92
CA PHE A 202 2.47 15.50 5.72
C PHE A 202 1.01 15.17 6.05
N CYS A 203 0.78 14.31 7.04
CA CYS A 203 -0.57 13.95 7.49
C CYS A 203 -1.34 15.18 7.99
N LYS A 204 -0.73 15.98 8.87
CA LYS A 204 -1.32 17.22 9.39
C LYS A 204 -1.67 18.19 8.27
N ARG A 205 -0.73 18.46 7.37
CA ARG A 205 -0.95 19.35 6.22
C ARG A 205 -2.11 18.89 5.33
N LEU A 206 -2.14 17.61 4.95
CA LEU A 206 -3.21 17.11 4.08
C LEU A 206 -4.58 17.14 4.77
N ARG A 207 -4.64 16.81 6.06
CA ARG A 207 -5.90 16.78 6.80
C ARG A 207 -6.42 18.17 7.11
N ASP A 208 -5.57 19.10 7.52
CA ASP A 208 -5.97 20.40 8.06
C ASP A 208 -6.01 21.49 6.99
N GLU A 209 -5.09 21.47 6.00
CA GLU A 209 -4.98 22.53 4.99
C GLU A 209 -5.61 22.12 3.65
N VAL A 210 -5.42 20.86 3.20
CA VAL A 210 -5.92 20.38 1.90
C VAL A 210 -7.32 19.77 2.02
N GLY A 211 -7.69 19.25 3.19
CA GLY A 211 -8.99 18.63 3.44
C GLY A 211 -9.06 17.13 3.08
N LYS A 212 -7.94 16.48 2.75
CA LYS A 212 -7.88 15.02 2.56
C LYS A 212 -7.81 14.30 3.90
N LYS A 213 -8.78 13.48 4.19
CA LYS A 213 -8.90 12.79 5.47
C LYS A 213 -8.48 11.33 5.38
N PHE A 214 -7.48 10.95 6.17
CA PHE A 214 -6.95 9.59 6.33
C PHE A 214 -6.23 9.49 7.69
N GLN A 215 -5.90 8.27 8.13
CA GLN A 215 -5.11 8.07 9.34
C GLN A 215 -3.70 7.57 8.98
N LEU A 216 -2.69 8.09 9.69
CA LEU A 216 -1.29 7.66 9.58
C LEU A 216 -0.97 6.71 10.73
N VAL A 217 -0.37 5.55 10.43
CA VAL A 217 0.13 4.60 11.43
C VAL A 217 1.66 4.71 11.50
N VAL A 218 2.18 4.99 12.68
CA VAL A 218 3.60 5.09 12.98
C VAL A 218 3.95 4.23 14.19
N TYR A 219 5.17 3.71 14.22
CA TYR A 219 5.69 2.95 15.35
C TYR A 219 6.38 3.87 16.36
N ASN A 220 5.96 3.80 17.62
CA ASN A 220 6.58 4.44 18.79
C ASN A 220 6.95 5.93 18.55
N LYS A 221 5.93 6.75 18.17
CA LYS A 221 6.11 8.19 17.97
C LYS A 221 4.88 8.96 18.42
N LYS A 222 5.02 9.71 19.51
CA LYS A 222 3.96 10.57 20.05
C LYS A 222 3.76 11.80 19.14
N ALA A 223 2.57 11.98 18.60
CA ALA A 223 2.24 13.07 17.69
C ALA A 223 1.23 14.08 18.28
N ASP A 224 0.51 13.66 19.32
CA ASP A 224 -0.60 14.42 19.94
C ASP A 224 -1.57 14.96 18.88
N TYR A 225 -2.06 14.04 18.01
CA TYR A 225 -2.89 14.41 16.89
C TYR A 225 -3.84 13.27 16.50
N GLU A 226 -5.12 13.57 16.27
CA GLU A 226 -6.18 12.60 16.02
C GLU A 226 -6.03 11.82 14.70
N GLY A 227 -5.27 12.36 13.74
CA GLY A 227 -4.99 11.70 12.45
C GLY A 227 -3.84 10.70 12.52
N VAL A 228 -3.18 10.52 13.66
CA VAL A 228 -2.02 9.65 13.82
C VAL A 228 -2.31 8.55 14.83
N VAL A 229 -2.08 7.31 14.44
CA VAL A 229 -2.11 6.11 15.30
C VAL A 229 -0.69 5.78 15.71
N ASN A 230 -0.35 5.95 16.99
CA ASN A 230 0.96 5.64 17.55
C ASN A 230 0.97 4.19 18.05
N LEU A 231 1.55 3.28 17.28
CA LEU A 231 1.67 1.86 17.64
C LEU A 231 2.79 1.64 18.65
N LEU A 232 2.49 1.01 19.79
CA LEU A 232 3.48 0.69 20.83
C LEU A 232 4.21 -0.63 20.60
N ASN A 233 3.47 -1.71 20.25
CA ASN A 233 4.05 -3.05 20.14
C ASN A 233 5.10 -3.17 19.04
N ASP A 234 6.19 -3.84 19.35
CA ASP A 234 7.18 -4.30 18.38
C ASP A 234 6.95 -5.77 18.00
N VAL A 235 7.69 -6.23 16.99
CA VAL A 235 7.77 -7.64 16.59
C VAL A 235 9.18 -8.17 16.80
N THR A 236 9.30 -9.48 17.06
CA THR A 236 10.58 -10.13 17.35
C THR A 236 11.19 -10.84 16.15
N ASP A 237 10.42 -11.09 15.10
CA ASP A 237 10.77 -11.85 13.90
C ASP A 237 10.59 -11.04 12.60
N GLY A 238 10.48 -9.72 12.70
CA GLY A 238 10.41 -8.79 11.57
C GLY A 238 11.80 -8.34 11.09
N ALA A 239 11.84 -7.69 9.92
CA ALA A 239 13.01 -6.99 9.43
C ALA A 239 13.32 -5.76 10.29
N THR A 240 12.29 -5.12 10.82
CA THR A 240 12.34 -4.02 11.78
C THR A 240 11.36 -4.25 12.92
N LYS A 241 11.57 -3.60 14.07
CA LYS A 241 10.62 -3.62 15.19
C LYS A 241 9.25 -3.05 14.81
N ALA A 242 9.22 -2.16 13.82
CA ALA A 242 8.04 -1.48 13.35
C ALA A 242 7.14 -2.31 12.41
N ASP A 243 7.48 -3.54 12.10
CA ASP A 243 6.80 -4.33 11.04
C ASP A 243 5.33 -4.65 11.35
N LEU A 244 4.89 -4.56 12.61
CA LEU A 244 3.46 -4.65 12.94
C LEU A 244 2.63 -3.50 12.33
N VAL A 245 3.25 -2.39 11.95
CA VAL A 245 2.60 -1.28 11.24
C VAL A 245 1.91 -1.76 9.96
N TYR A 246 2.43 -2.80 9.29
CA TYR A 246 1.79 -3.36 8.08
C TYR A 246 0.37 -3.83 8.38
N TRP A 247 0.21 -4.68 9.40
CA TRP A 247 -1.10 -5.20 9.79
C TRP A 247 -2.03 -4.11 10.32
N VAL A 248 -1.52 -3.22 11.19
CA VAL A 248 -2.32 -2.13 11.75
C VAL A 248 -2.78 -1.16 10.65
N THR A 249 -1.93 -0.86 9.65
CA THR A 249 -2.32 -0.03 8.50
C THR A 249 -3.45 -0.69 7.71
N GLY A 250 -3.36 -1.99 7.46
CA GLY A 250 -4.43 -2.76 6.85
C GLY A 250 -5.72 -2.72 7.67
N LEU A 251 -5.63 -2.90 8.98
CA LEU A 251 -6.77 -2.87 9.92
C LEU A 251 -7.46 -1.50 9.90
N ILE A 252 -6.72 -0.41 10.07
CA ILE A 252 -7.27 0.96 10.07
C ILE A 252 -7.93 1.31 8.73
N ALA A 253 -7.35 0.84 7.62
CA ALA A 253 -7.96 1.01 6.31
C ALA A 253 -9.25 0.20 6.14
N GLY A 254 -9.25 -1.06 6.59
CA GLY A 254 -10.30 -2.05 6.28
C GLY A 254 -11.47 -2.08 7.25
N VAL A 255 -11.29 -1.68 8.51
CA VAL A 255 -12.38 -1.71 9.49
C VAL A 255 -13.55 -0.82 9.05
N ALA A 256 -14.77 -1.33 9.17
CA ALA A 256 -15.97 -0.60 8.76
C ALA A 256 -16.15 0.70 9.57
N VAL A 257 -16.77 1.71 8.94
CA VAL A 257 -16.95 3.04 9.54
C VAL A 257 -17.66 3.00 10.88
N ASN A 258 -18.67 2.15 11.00
CA ASN A 258 -19.49 2.00 12.21
C ASN A 258 -18.93 1.00 13.24
N LYS A 259 -17.72 0.50 13.05
CA LYS A 259 -17.09 -0.49 13.95
C LYS A 259 -15.84 0.08 14.59
N SER A 260 -15.62 -0.32 15.84
CA SER A 260 -14.33 -0.18 16.50
C SER A 260 -13.45 -1.40 16.18
N CYS A 261 -12.14 -1.22 16.14
CA CYS A 261 -11.20 -2.34 16.08
C CYS A 261 -10.78 -2.86 17.46
N THR A 262 -11.31 -2.31 18.57
CA THR A 262 -11.10 -2.85 19.92
C THR A 262 -11.46 -4.32 19.95
N ASN A 263 -10.61 -5.12 20.59
CA ASN A 263 -10.72 -6.58 20.71
C ASN A 263 -10.65 -7.33 19.35
N THR A 264 -10.23 -6.67 18.25
CA THR A 264 -9.93 -7.39 17.01
C THR A 264 -8.72 -8.29 17.24
N LYS A 265 -8.87 -9.57 16.92
CA LYS A 265 -7.79 -10.55 17.02
C LYS A 265 -6.74 -10.29 15.95
N TYR A 266 -5.49 -10.35 16.34
CA TYR A 266 -4.37 -10.41 15.40
C TYR A 266 -4.35 -11.77 14.69
N ASP A 267 -4.40 -11.76 13.38
CA ASP A 267 -4.40 -12.93 12.51
C ASP A 267 -3.21 -12.90 11.53
N GLY A 268 -2.21 -12.09 11.84
CA GLY A 268 -1.01 -11.93 11.04
C GLY A 268 0.03 -13.03 11.28
N GLU A 269 1.19 -12.85 10.67
CA GLU A 269 2.27 -13.83 10.61
C GLU A 269 3.49 -13.45 11.49
N TYR A 270 3.52 -12.20 12.04
CA TYR A 270 4.60 -11.77 12.92
C TYR A 270 4.38 -12.21 14.37
N THR A 271 5.49 -12.44 15.09
CA THR A 271 5.49 -12.66 16.52
C THR A 271 5.48 -11.32 17.25
N VAL A 272 4.29 -10.92 17.73
CA VAL A 272 4.09 -9.63 18.41
C VAL A 272 4.55 -9.72 19.85
N ASN A 273 5.34 -8.74 20.28
CA ASN A 273 5.68 -8.57 21.68
C ASN A 273 4.47 -7.99 22.45
N VAL A 274 3.92 -8.74 23.37
CA VAL A 274 2.79 -8.37 24.24
C VAL A 274 3.13 -8.50 25.74
N ASP A 275 4.42 -8.52 26.08
CA ASP A 275 4.89 -8.65 27.46
C ASP A 275 4.79 -7.28 28.18
N TYR A 276 3.56 -6.90 28.50
CA TYR A 276 3.23 -5.68 29.22
C TYR A 276 2.42 -5.98 30.47
N THR A 277 2.77 -5.33 31.57
CA THR A 277 1.95 -5.35 32.80
C THR A 277 0.68 -4.52 32.62
N GLN A 278 -0.35 -4.80 33.44
CA GLN A 278 -1.60 -4.03 33.44
C GLN A 278 -1.35 -2.51 33.61
N ALA A 279 -0.43 -2.13 34.49
CA ALA A 279 -0.09 -0.71 34.71
C ALA A 279 0.54 -0.05 33.47
N GLN A 280 1.34 -0.80 32.70
CA GLN A 280 1.91 -0.30 31.44
C GLN A 280 0.84 -0.14 30.36
N LEU A 281 -0.10 -1.09 30.25
CA LEU A 281 -1.23 -1.00 29.32
C LEU A 281 -2.16 0.19 29.66
N GLU A 282 -2.45 0.42 30.95
CA GLU A 282 -3.21 1.61 31.38
C GLU A 282 -2.49 2.91 31.07
N GLN A 283 -1.16 2.93 31.24
CA GLN A 283 -0.38 4.11 30.90
C GLN A 283 -0.33 4.35 29.38
N ALA A 284 -0.18 3.28 28.58
CA ALA A 284 -0.20 3.37 27.12
C ALA A 284 -1.52 4.01 26.60
N ILE A 285 -2.67 3.62 27.17
CA ILE A 285 -3.96 4.25 26.81
C ILE A 285 -3.95 5.75 27.14
N LYS A 286 -3.43 6.15 28.33
CA LYS A 286 -3.35 7.56 28.73
C LYS A 286 -2.42 8.36 27.83
N ASP A 287 -1.37 7.75 27.34
CA ASP A 287 -0.37 8.33 26.45
C ASP A 287 -0.79 8.33 24.97
N GLY A 288 -1.99 7.84 24.63
CA GLY A 288 -2.50 7.77 23.26
C GLY A 288 -1.76 6.75 22.40
N GLU A 289 -1.35 5.63 22.99
CA GLU A 289 -0.62 4.56 22.33
C GLU A 289 -1.58 3.42 21.94
N PHE A 290 -1.66 3.13 20.64
CA PHE A 290 -2.40 1.98 20.12
C PHE A 290 -1.63 0.71 20.43
N THR A 291 -2.26 -0.20 21.17
CA THR A 291 -1.57 -1.36 21.75
C THR A 291 -2.37 -2.62 21.53
N LEU A 292 -1.67 -3.73 21.27
CA LEU A 292 -2.19 -5.09 21.32
C LEU A 292 -1.80 -5.71 22.66
N GLN A 293 -2.68 -6.56 23.19
CA GLN A 293 -2.48 -7.29 24.45
C GLN A 293 -2.76 -8.78 24.28
N GLN A 294 -2.22 -9.57 25.18
CA GLN A 294 -2.63 -10.97 25.34
C GLN A 294 -4.01 -11.02 26.01
N ASN A 295 -4.94 -11.73 25.37
CA ASN A 295 -6.27 -12.02 25.92
C ASN A 295 -6.50 -13.53 25.79
N ASP A 296 -6.30 -14.26 26.88
CA ASP A 296 -6.19 -15.72 26.90
C ASP A 296 -5.18 -16.22 25.86
N ASP A 297 -5.64 -17.05 24.89
CA ASP A 297 -4.80 -17.61 23.83
C ASP A 297 -4.65 -16.68 22.59
N ASN A 298 -5.24 -15.49 22.64
CA ASN A 298 -5.26 -14.59 21.48
C ASN A 298 -4.55 -13.26 21.78
N ILE A 299 -3.89 -12.73 20.76
CA ILE A 299 -3.41 -11.36 20.77
C ILE A 299 -4.51 -10.49 20.17
N CYS A 300 -4.95 -9.46 20.89
CA CYS A 300 -6.06 -8.61 20.48
C CYS A 300 -5.73 -7.13 20.67
N VAL A 301 -6.35 -6.27 19.86
CA VAL A 301 -6.28 -4.82 20.03
C VAL A 301 -6.90 -4.44 21.37
N LEU A 302 -6.14 -3.73 22.20
CA LEU A 302 -6.59 -3.28 23.52
C LEU A 302 -7.67 -2.21 23.42
N SER A 303 -7.41 -1.17 22.62
CA SER A 303 -8.33 -0.04 22.46
C SER A 303 -8.12 0.65 21.10
N ASP A 304 -9.22 1.05 20.45
CA ASP A 304 -9.22 1.74 19.14
C ASP A 304 -8.98 3.25 19.32
N ILE A 305 -7.76 3.64 19.68
CA ILE A 305 -7.38 5.02 19.99
C ILE A 305 -6.30 5.54 19.06
N ASN A 306 -6.22 6.87 18.95
CA ASN A 306 -5.16 7.59 18.24
C ASN A 306 -4.22 8.30 19.22
N SER A 307 -3.24 9.02 18.68
CA SER A 307 -2.18 9.66 19.48
C SER A 307 -2.60 10.97 20.15
N LEU A 308 -3.86 11.41 20.03
CA LEU A 308 -4.33 12.64 20.68
C LEU A 308 -4.40 12.45 22.20
N VAL A 309 -3.68 13.26 22.94
CA VAL A 309 -3.67 13.30 24.41
C VAL A 309 -4.25 14.60 24.93
N THR A 310 -3.83 15.71 24.35
CA THR A 310 -4.26 17.06 24.73
C THR A 310 -5.63 17.39 24.15
N THR A 311 -6.60 17.66 25.02
CA THR A 311 -7.94 18.10 24.61
C THR A 311 -8.07 19.61 24.61
N THR A 312 -8.94 20.16 23.75
CA THR A 312 -9.26 21.57 23.65
C THR A 312 -10.78 21.76 23.69
N ASP A 313 -11.26 23.01 23.73
CA ASP A 313 -12.70 23.29 23.68
C ASP A 313 -13.38 22.80 22.41
N THR A 314 -12.64 22.61 21.32
CA THR A 314 -13.14 22.15 20.03
C THR A 314 -12.82 20.68 19.74
N LYS A 315 -11.88 20.08 20.45
CA LYS A 315 -11.46 18.66 20.32
C LYS A 315 -11.47 18.01 21.70
N GLY A 316 -12.61 17.45 22.08
CA GLY A 316 -12.81 16.74 23.35
C GLY A 316 -12.28 15.30 23.33
N ASN A 317 -12.61 14.54 24.38
CA ASN A 317 -12.18 13.14 24.52
C ASN A 317 -12.68 12.23 23.39
N ASP A 318 -13.80 12.54 22.76
CA ASP A 318 -14.35 11.75 21.65
C ASP A 318 -13.39 11.69 20.45
N PHE A 319 -12.55 12.72 20.26
CA PHE A 319 -11.54 12.76 19.20
C PHE A 319 -10.35 11.81 19.44
N LYS A 320 -10.22 11.23 20.64
CA LYS A 320 -9.21 10.21 20.94
C LYS A 320 -9.57 8.83 20.36
N SER A 321 -10.82 8.62 19.98
CA SER A 321 -11.30 7.38 19.38
C SER A 321 -11.07 7.37 17.86
N ASN A 322 -10.39 6.34 17.34
CA ASN A 322 -10.24 6.15 15.90
C ASN A 322 -11.58 5.91 15.22
N GLN A 323 -12.55 5.28 15.89
CA GLN A 323 -13.89 5.10 15.33
C GLN A 323 -14.57 6.44 15.07
N THR A 324 -14.50 7.38 16.03
CA THR A 324 -15.04 8.74 15.85
C THR A 324 -14.38 9.45 14.67
N ILE A 325 -13.04 9.41 14.63
CA ILE A 325 -12.27 10.04 13.53
C ILE A 325 -12.62 9.38 12.18
N ARG A 326 -12.78 8.07 12.15
CA ARG A 326 -13.15 7.31 10.93
C ARG A 326 -14.51 7.75 10.39
N VAL A 327 -15.49 7.97 11.26
CA VAL A 327 -16.83 8.48 10.86
C VAL A 327 -16.71 9.89 10.30
N LEU A 328 -16.01 10.79 11.00
CA LEU A 328 -15.82 12.16 10.55
C LEU A 328 -15.04 12.24 9.23
N ASP A 329 -13.99 11.46 9.09
CA ASP A 329 -13.20 11.37 7.87
C ASP A 329 -14.02 10.84 6.69
N GLN A 330 -14.85 9.83 6.91
CA GLN A 330 -15.72 9.27 5.87
C GLN A 330 -16.74 10.32 5.40
N ILE A 331 -17.42 11.00 6.31
CA ILE A 331 -18.37 12.08 5.99
C ILE A 331 -17.67 13.18 5.18
N ALA A 332 -16.50 13.62 5.61
CA ALA A 332 -15.77 14.67 4.91
C ALA A 332 -15.36 14.24 3.49
N ASN A 333 -14.86 13.01 3.32
CA ASN A 333 -14.46 12.48 2.02
C ASN A 333 -15.69 12.27 1.11
N ASP A 334 -16.81 11.78 1.63
CA ASP A 334 -18.05 11.59 0.86
C ASP A 334 -18.62 12.91 0.36
N ILE A 335 -18.64 13.94 1.21
CA ILE A 335 -19.04 15.30 0.83
C ILE A 335 -18.12 15.84 -0.25
N ALA A 336 -16.80 15.67 -0.12
CA ALA A 336 -15.84 16.12 -1.12
C ALA A 336 -16.03 15.43 -2.48
N VAL A 337 -16.22 14.11 -2.50
CA VAL A 337 -16.52 13.34 -3.73
C VAL A 337 -17.83 13.83 -4.36
N MET A 338 -18.88 13.94 -3.58
CA MET A 338 -20.18 14.41 -4.05
C MET A 338 -20.10 15.84 -4.62
N PHE A 339 -19.46 16.76 -3.92
CA PHE A 339 -19.28 18.13 -4.36
C PHE A 339 -18.52 18.21 -5.69
N ASN A 340 -17.40 17.51 -5.78
CA ASN A 340 -16.54 17.53 -6.97
C ASN A 340 -17.19 16.87 -8.19
N THR A 341 -18.06 15.86 -8.00
CA THR A 341 -18.66 15.09 -9.10
C THR A 341 -20.01 15.62 -9.57
N ARG A 342 -20.75 16.32 -8.69
CA ARG A 342 -22.14 16.74 -8.98
C ARG A 342 -22.35 18.24 -9.03
N TYR A 343 -21.55 19.00 -8.29
CA TYR A 343 -21.78 20.42 -8.07
C TYR A 343 -20.74 21.30 -8.74
N LEU A 344 -19.45 20.98 -8.57
CA LEU A 344 -18.37 21.82 -9.06
C LEU A 344 -18.38 21.93 -10.60
N GLY A 345 -18.62 23.15 -11.09
CA GLY A 345 -18.71 23.42 -12.53
C GLY A 345 -19.97 22.92 -13.22
N ILE A 346 -20.93 22.31 -12.50
CA ILE A 346 -22.15 21.71 -13.03
C ILE A 346 -23.40 22.48 -12.59
N ILE A 347 -23.51 22.76 -11.28
CA ILE A 347 -24.68 23.43 -10.70
C ILE A 347 -24.31 24.88 -10.34
N PRO A 348 -25.13 25.87 -10.73
CA PRO A 348 -24.91 27.27 -10.35
C PRO A 348 -24.90 27.48 -8.85
N ASN A 349 -24.04 28.38 -8.35
CA ASN A 349 -23.99 28.75 -6.93
C ASN A 349 -25.08 29.78 -6.60
N ASP A 350 -26.33 29.42 -6.84
CA ASP A 350 -27.49 30.18 -6.44
C ASP A 350 -28.21 29.56 -5.23
N ARG A 351 -29.38 30.13 -4.84
CA ARG A 351 -30.15 29.60 -3.71
C ARG A 351 -30.65 28.17 -3.96
N GLY A 352 -31.03 27.85 -5.22
CA GLY A 352 -31.50 26.52 -5.59
C GLY A 352 -30.37 25.49 -5.50
N GLY A 353 -29.23 25.80 -6.10
CA GLY A 353 -28.04 24.94 -6.05
C GLY A 353 -27.55 24.67 -4.63
N ARG A 354 -27.50 25.71 -3.77
CA ARG A 354 -27.12 25.56 -2.34
C ARG A 354 -28.12 24.71 -1.55
N ASN A 355 -29.42 24.86 -1.78
CA ASN A 355 -30.43 24.03 -1.14
C ASN A 355 -30.34 22.56 -1.60
N SER A 356 -30.07 22.33 -2.88
CA SER A 356 -29.85 20.98 -3.41
C SER A 356 -28.64 20.32 -2.76
N LEU A 357 -27.51 21.04 -2.69
CA LEU A 357 -26.29 20.56 -2.03
C LEU A 357 -26.56 20.22 -0.56
N TRP A 358 -27.22 21.10 0.18
CA TRP A 358 -27.56 20.85 1.58
C TRP A 358 -28.41 19.60 1.76
N LYS A 359 -29.44 19.40 0.90
CA LYS A 359 -30.27 18.20 0.93
C LYS A 359 -29.45 16.92 0.67
N ASP A 360 -28.57 16.97 -0.32
CA ASP A 360 -27.71 15.81 -0.66
C ASP A 360 -26.73 15.49 0.47
N ILE A 361 -26.13 16.50 1.12
CA ILE A 361 -25.27 16.33 2.30
C ILE A 361 -26.02 15.62 3.42
N VAL A 362 -27.22 16.10 3.78
CA VAL A 362 -28.05 15.49 4.81
C VAL A 362 -28.39 14.03 4.47
N THR A 363 -28.67 13.73 3.20
CA THR A 363 -29.00 12.36 2.76
C THR A 363 -27.79 11.40 2.85
N VAL A 364 -26.59 11.90 2.63
CA VAL A 364 -25.34 11.09 2.72
C VAL A 364 -24.92 10.87 4.17
N SER A 365 -25.29 11.77 5.09
CA SER A 365 -24.90 11.71 6.51
C SER A 365 -25.80 10.79 7.36
N TYR A 366 -26.85 10.21 6.77
CA TYR A 366 -27.76 9.25 7.38
C TYR A 366 -27.64 7.88 6.68
#